data_b7137efecf7cd96801b89a4f960a0a4f
#
_entry.id   b7137efecf7cd96801b89a4f960a0a4f
#
_cell.length_a   1.000
_cell.length_b   1.000
_cell.length_c   1.000
_cell.angle_alpha   90.00
_cell.angle_beta   90.00
_cell.angle_gamma   90.00
#
_symmetry.space_group_name_H-M   'P 1'
#
loop_
_entity.id
_entity.type
_entity.pdbx_description
1 polymer ?
#
loop_
_entity_poly.entity_id
_entity_poly.type
_entity_poly.pdbx_seq_one_letter_code
_entity_poly.pdbx_strand_id
1 'polypeptide(L)'
;PQLERAFQEAVRKDSALAKKHGASTILFMTWAYADKPEMTSALAEAYTRAGNESGALVVPVGLAFAAARAKDSTVSLHEPDNRHPSLAGSYLAACVVLASVYGKSPVGNRYTAGLDLKTAAFLQSVAAETVARYFGR
;
A
#
# COMPACT_ATOMS: atom_id res chain seq x y z
N PRO A 1 14.66 -7.95 -13.56
CA PRO A 1 13.96 -8.90 -14.45
C PRO A 1 13.75 -10.28 -13.83
N GLN A 2 14.81 -10.87 -13.20
CA GLN A 2 14.71 -12.24 -12.66
C GLN A 2 13.83 -12.30 -11.38
N LEU A 3 14.01 -11.36 -10.45
CA LEU A 3 13.20 -11.25 -9.23
C LEU A 3 11.73 -10.96 -9.56
N GLU A 4 11.47 -10.13 -10.56
CA GLU A 4 10.12 -9.83 -11.01
C GLU A 4 9.43 -11.07 -11.57
N ARG A 5 10.12 -11.87 -12.38
CA ARG A 5 9.57 -13.15 -12.91
C ARG A 5 9.25 -14.12 -11.78
N ALA A 6 10.14 -14.26 -10.83
CA ALA A 6 9.92 -15.12 -9.66
C ALA A 6 8.71 -14.67 -8.84
N PHE A 7 8.56 -13.34 -8.63
CA PHE A 7 7.41 -12.77 -7.96
C PHE A 7 6.10 -13.06 -8.72
N GLN A 8 6.05 -12.80 -10.02
CA GLN A 8 4.86 -13.07 -10.85
C GLN A 8 4.47 -14.56 -10.80
N GLU A 9 5.45 -15.46 -10.91
CA GLU A 9 5.21 -16.89 -10.85
C GLU A 9 4.69 -17.35 -9.49
N ALA A 10 5.26 -16.83 -8.39
CA ALA A 10 4.81 -17.11 -7.03
C ALA A 10 3.36 -16.66 -6.82
N VAL A 11 3.05 -15.40 -7.19
CA VAL A 11 1.68 -14.87 -7.07
C VAL A 11 0.69 -15.71 -7.86
N ARG A 12 1.02 -16.12 -9.08
CA ARG A 12 0.15 -16.97 -9.89
C ARG A 12 -0.13 -18.32 -9.24
N LYS A 13 0.90 -18.98 -8.71
CA LYS A 13 0.77 -20.26 -8.01
C LYS A 13 -0.06 -20.15 -6.73
N ASP A 14 0.27 -19.18 -5.91
CA ASP A 14 -0.39 -18.97 -4.62
C ASP A 14 -1.86 -18.54 -4.80
N SER A 15 -2.14 -17.68 -5.79
CA SER A 15 -3.52 -17.28 -6.11
C SER A 15 -4.35 -18.45 -6.63
N ALA A 16 -3.76 -19.33 -7.45
CA ALA A 16 -4.44 -20.53 -7.91
C ALA A 16 -4.75 -21.49 -6.75
N LEU A 17 -3.80 -21.65 -5.81
CA LEU A 17 -3.99 -22.47 -4.62
C LEU A 17 -5.07 -21.87 -3.69
N ALA A 18 -5.02 -20.57 -3.42
CA ALA A 18 -6.03 -19.88 -2.63
C ALA A 18 -7.44 -20.08 -3.22
N LYS A 19 -7.59 -19.89 -4.53
CA LYS A 19 -8.86 -20.07 -5.24
C LYS A 19 -9.37 -21.51 -5.14
N LYS A 20 -8.48 -22.50 -5.22
CA LYS A 20 -8.84 -23.91 -5.05
C LYS A 20 -9.45 -24.21 -3.68
N HIS A 21 -9.06 -23.44 -2.66
CA HIS A 21 -9.57 -23.56 -1.30
C HIS A 21 -10.65 -22.52 -0.95
N GLY A 22 -11.26 -21.86 -1.94
CA GLY A 22 -12.33 -20.89 -1.74
C GLY A 22 -11.88 -19.56 -1.14
N ALA A 23 -10.59 -19.25 -1.16
CA ALA A 23 -10.03 -17.99 -0.69
C ALA A 23 -9.71 -17.02 -1.84
N SER A 24 -9.67 -15.74 -1.52
CA SER A 24 -9.22 -14.68 -2.43
C SER A 24 -7.84 -14.19 -2.03
N THR A 25 -7.03 -13.83 -3.03
CA THR A 25 -5.69 -13.31 -2.82
C THR A 25 -5.72 -11.79 -2.74
N ILE A 26 -5.01 -11.24 -1.76
CA ILE A 26 -4.73 -9.82 -1.63
C ILE A 26 -3.23 -9.62 -1.76
N LEU A 27 -2.80 -8.70 -2.62
CA LEU A 27 -1.41 -8.30 -2.78
C LEU A 27 -1.18 -6.97 -2.05
N PHE A 28 -0.45 -7.04 -0.95
CA PHE A 28 -0.06 -5.84 -0.21
C PHE A 28 1.16 -5.23 -0.87
N MET A 29 0.96 -4.17 -1.67
CA MET A 29 2.05 -3.46 -2.35
C MET A 29 2.93 -2.75 -1.32
N THR A 30 4.15 -3.20 -1.16
CA THR A 30 5.12 -2.59 -0.28
C THR A 30 5.62 -1.25 -0.83
N TRP A 31 6.34 -0.50 -0.02
CA TRP A 31 6.85 0.84 -0.31
C TRP A 31 8.32 0.84 -0.69
N ALA A 32 8.73 1.89 -1.39
CA ALA A 32 10.14 2.17 -1.65
C ALA A 32 10.88 2.53 -0.36
N TYR A 33 12.15 2.20 -0.27
CA TYR A 33 12.99 2.67 0.83
C TYR A 33 13.04 4.20 0.85
N ALA A 34 13.23 4.79 2.02
CA ALA A 34 13.25 6.25 2.17
C ALA A 34 14.35 6.92 1.33
N ASP A 35 15.48 6.25 1.19
CA ASP A 35 16.67 6.67 0.43
C ASP A 35 16.69 6.20 -1.04
N LYS A 36 15.64 5.45 -1.48
CA LYS A 36 15.52 4.92 -2.84
C LYS A 36 14.09 5.09 -3.39
N PRO A 37 13.58 6.33 -3.48
CA PRO A 37 12.19 6.59 -3.89
C PRO A 37 11.90 6.14 -5.33
N GLU A 38 12.90 6.00 -6.18
CA GLU A 38 12.80 5.49 -7.55
C GLU A 38 12.28 4.05 -7.63
N MET A 39 12.34 3.28 -6.54
CA MET A 39 11.76 1.93 -6.48
C MET A 39 10.23 1.94 -6.65
N THR A 40 9.56 3.06 -6.36
CA THR A 40 8.09 3.14 -6.33
C THR A 40 7.46 2.70 -7.65
N SER A 41 7.97 3.17 -8.79
CA SER A 41 7.40 2.85 -10.10
C SER A 41 7.50 1.37 -10.43
N ALA A 42 8.67 0.78 -10.20
CA ALA A 42 8.90 -0.65 -10.45
C ALA A 42 8.04 -1.55 -9.54
N LEU A 43 7.90 -1.19 -8.26
CA LEU A 43 7.01 -1.90 -7.33
C LEU A 43 5.55 -1.79 -7.78
N ALA A 44 5.09 -0.59 -8.09
CA ALA A 44 3.70 -0.37 -8.52
C ALA A 44 3.37 -1.16 -9.79
N GLU A 45 4.28 -1.17 -10.76
CA GLU A 45 4.12 -1.92 -12.01
C GLU A 45 4.07 -3.44 -11.76
N ALA A 46 5.00 -3.96 -10.96
CA ALA A 46 5.09 -5.39 -10.68
C ALA A 46 3.83 -5.89 -9.94
N TYR A 47 3.38 -5.19 -8.89
CA TYR A 47 2.19 -5.57 -8.13
C TYR A 47 0.91 -5.41 -8.95
N THR A 48 0.77 -4.34 -9.73
CA THR A 48 -0.42 -4.12 -10.57
C THR A 48 -0.52 -5.20 -11.66
N ARG A 49 0.60 -5.54 -12.30
CA ARG A 49 0.65 -6.64 -13.28
C ARG A 49 0.25 -7.97 -12.64
N ALA A 50 0.85 -8.30 -11.49
CA ALA A 50 0.55 -9.55 -10.79
C ALA A 50 -0.93 -9.64 -10.39
N GLY A 51 -1.51 -8.54 -9.91
CA GLY A 51 -2.93 -8.45 -9.57
C GLY A 51 -3.83 -8.67 -10.78
N ASN A 52 -3.53 -7.99 -11.89
CA ASN A 52 -4.30 -8.13 -13.13
C ASN A 52 -4.25 -9.55 -13.70
N GLU A 53 -3.07 -10.20 -13.68
CA GLU A 53 -2.89 -11.54 -14.22
C GLU A 53 -3.51 -12.64 -13.34
N SER A 54 -3.53 -12.44 -12.02
CA SER A 54 -4.04 -13.44 -11.06
C SER A 54 -5.47 -13.20 -10.59
N GLY A 55 -6.06 -12.03 -10.88
CA GLY A 55 -7.33 -11.60 -10.32
C GLY A 55 -7.25 -11.24 -8.82
N ALA A 56 -6.05 -10.97 -8.31
CA ALA A 56 -5.85 -10.57 -6.92
C ALA A 56 -6.12 -9.09 -6.71
N LEU A 57 -6.69 -8.74 -5.55
CA LEU A 57 -6.84 -7.35 -5.14
C LEU A 57 -5.49 -6.78 -4.73
N VAL A 58 -5.07 -5.68 -5.34
CA VAL A 58 -3.86 -4.96 -4.94
C VAL A 58 -4.20 -3.85 -3.95
N VAL A 59 -3.50 -3.82 -2.82
CA VAL A 59 -3.61 -2.76 -1.81
C VAL A 59 -2.42 -1.81 -2.02
N PRO A 60 -2.63 -0.57 -2.54
CA PRO A 60 -1.57 0.27 -3.08
C PRO A 60 -0.82 1.08 -2.01
N VAL A 61 -0.31 0.43 -0.96
CA VAL A 61 0.36 1.10 0.17
C VAL A 61 1.61 1.84 -0.28
N GLY A 62 2.42 1.25 -1.15
CA GLY A 62 3.64 1.89 -1.66
C GLY A 62 3.37 3.20 -2.40
N LEU A 63 2.26 3.27 -3.15
CA LEU A 63 1.82 4.51 -3.79
C LEU A 63 1.34 5.56 -2.78
N ALA A 64 0.69 5.14 -1.69
CA ALA A 64 0.29 6.04 -0.62
C ALA A 64 1.51 6.62 0.12
N PHE A 65 2.55 5.82 0.37
CA PHE A 65 3.81 6.31 0.92
C PHE A 65 4.46 7.38 0.03
N ALA A 66 4.53 7.13 -1.27
CA ALA A 66 5.06 8.10 -2.22
C ALA A 66 4.23 9.39 -2.25
N ALA A 67 2.90 9.27 -2.26
CA ALA A 67 1.99 10.40 -2.27
C ALA A 67 2.09 11.25 -0.98
N ALA A 68 2.17 10.59 0.19
CA ALA A 68 2.33 11.29 1.45
C ALA A 68 3.64 12.07 1.51
N ARG A 69 4.75 11.45 1.12
CA ARG A 69 6.07 12.10 1.09
C ARG A 69 6.13 13.27 0.10
N ALA A 70 5.45 13.16 -1.02
CA ALA A 70 5.37 14.25 -2.00
C ALA A 70 4.54 15.44 -1.50
N LYS A 71 3.49 15.19 -0.69
CA LYS A 71 2.63 16.24 -0.12
C LYS A 71 3.23 16.89 1.12
N ASP A 72 3.83 16.11 2.00
CA ASP A 72 4.47 16.60 3.24
C ASP A 72 5.64 15.69 3.63
N SER A 73 6.85 16.11 3.31
CA SER A 73 8.08 15.38 3.63
C SER A 73 8.47 15.44 5.12
N THR A 74 7.79 16.26 5.92
CA THR A 74 8.05 16.38 7.37
C THR A 74 7.45 15.20 8.16
N VAL A 75 6.46 14.52 7.60
CA VAL A 75 5.89 13.32 8.20
C VAL A 75 6.78 12.11 7.87
N SER A 76 7.54 11.66 8.87
CA SER A 76 8.41 10.49 8.72
C SER A 76 7.58 9.20 8.67
N LEU A 77 7.59 8.51 7.54
CA LEU A 77 6.88 7.24 7.35
C LEU A 77 7.77 6.01 7.58
N HIS A 78 9.08 6.23 7.66
CA HIS A 78 10.07 5.16 7.84
C HIS A 78 10.79 5.31 9.18
N GLU A 79 11.23 4.17 9.70
CA GLU A 79 12.19 4.13 10.79
C GLU A 79 13.58 4.60 10.33
N PRO A 80 14.53 4.85 11.26
CA PRO A 80 15.87 5.32 10.92
C PRO A 80 16.67 4.41 9.95
N ASP A 81 16.25 3.16 9.79
CA ASP A 81 16.87 2.23 8.84
C ASP A 81 16.43 2.46 7.38
N ASN A 82 15.56 3.43 7.13
CA ASN A 82 14.99 3.77 5.83
C ASN A 82 14.12 2.67 5.17
N ARG A 83 13.80 1.61 5.87
CA ARG A 83 13.12 0.43 5.33
C ARG A 83 11.82 0.10 6.05
N HIS A 84 11.89 -0.09 7.36
CA HIS A 84 10.73 -0.41 8.17
C HIS A 84 9.80 0.80 8.33
N PRO A 85 8.49 0.58 8.46
CA PRO A 85 7.55 1.67 8.63
C PRO A 85 7.60 2.19 10.05
N SER A 86 7.56 3.51 10.20
CA SER A 86 7.28 4.16 11.48
C SER A 86 5.84 3.90 11.92
N LEU A 87 5.46 4.41 13.10
CA LEU A 87 4.06 4.40 13.53
C LEU A 87 3.15 5.11 12.49
N ALA A 88 3.58 6.26 11.96
CA ALA A 88 2.83 6.98 10.93
C ALA A 88 2.72 6.19 9.62
N GLY A 89 3.80 5.52 9.19
CA GLY A 89 3.80 4.63 8.04
C GLY A 89 2.87 3.44 8.22
N SER A 90 2.89 2.80 9.39
CA SER A 90 1.99 1.69 9.72
C SER A 90 0.53 2.13 9.76
N TYR A 91 0.26 3.31 10.30
CA TYR A 91 -1.09 3.90 10.30
C TYR A 91 -1.59 4.19 8.89
N LEU A 92 -0.75 4.79 8.05
CA LEU A 92 -1.07 5.01 6.63
C LEU A 92 -1.42 3.69 5.93
N ALA A 93 -0.61 2.65 6.12
CA ALA A 93 -0.86 1.34 5.56
C ALA A 93 -2.22 0.77 6.01
N ALA A 94 -2.55 0.87 7.30
CA ALA A 94 -3.84 0.44 7.82
C ALA A 94 -5.03 1.20 7.19
N CYS A 95 -4.90 2.51 6.98
CA CYS A 95 -5.90 3.32 6.30
C CYS A 95 -6.09 2.88 4.83
N VAL A 96 -5.02 2.55 4.13
CA VAL A 96 -5.08 2.05 2.74
C VAL A 96 -5.77 0.67 2.70
N VAL A 97 -5.47 -0.21 3.65
CA VAL A 97 -6.15 -1.51 3.78
C VAL A 97 -7.64 -1.32 4.02
N LEU A 98 -8.02 -0.44 4.96
CA LEU A 98 -9.42 -0.16 5.27
C LEU A 98 -10.19 0.29 4.01
N ALA A 99 -9.59 1.19 3.23
CA ALA A 99 -10.21 1.70 2.02
C ALA A 99 -10.25 0.67 0.88
N SER A 100 -9.17 -0.10 0.69
CA SER A 100 -9.04 -1.04 -0.43
C SER A 100 -9.83 -2.33 -0.23
N VAL A 101 -9.73 -2.92 0.96
CA VAL A 101 -10.27 -4.25 1.27
C VAL A 101 -11.72 -4.16 1.75
N TYR A 102 -11.99 -3.22 2.64
CA TYR A 102 -13.31 -3.08 3.26
C TYR A 102 -14.20 -2.03 2.61
N GLY A 103 -13.68 -1.27 1.63
CA GLY A 103 -14.44 -0.21 0.95
C GLY A 103 -14.90 0.92 1.87
N LYS A 104 -14.26 1.09 3.02
CA LYS A 104 -14.62 2.11 4.02
C LYS A 104 -13.64 3.28 3.96
N SER A 105 -14.17 4.50 3.94
CA SER A 105 -13.32 5.69 4.02
C SER A 105 -12.58 5.75 5.35
N PRO A 106 -11.25 5.95 5.36
CA PRO A 106 -10.51 6.21 6.57
C PRO A 106 -10.69 7.65 7.08
N VAL A 107 -11.19 8.57 6.24
CA VAL A 107 -11.35 9.98 6.59
C VAL A 107 -12.34 10.16 7.73
N GLY A 108 -11.93 10.87 8.77
CA GLY A 108 -12.73 11.11 9.96
C GLY A 108 -12.72 9.97 10.98
N ASN A 109 -11.91 8.93 10.78
CA ASN A 109 -11.75 7.88 11.78
C ASN A 109 -11.17 8.45 13.08
N ARG A 110 -11.82 8.15 14.19
CA ARG A 110 -11.40 8.64 15.52
C ARG A 110 -10.18 7.91 16.09
N TYR A 111 -9.92 6.70 15.64
CA TYR A 111 -8.72 5.97 16.04
C TYR A 111 -7.51 6.52 15.30
N THR A 112 -6.54 7.04 16.03
CA THR A 112 -5.34 7.70 15.47
C THR A 112 -4.05 6.95 15.76
N ALA A 113 -4.13 5.79 16.39
CA ALA A 113 -2.97 5.01 16.87
C ALA A 113 -2.01 5.82 17.78
N GLY A 114 -2.51 6.88 18.42
CA GLY A 114 -1.69 7.77 19.25
C GLY A 114 -0.96 8.88 18.48
N LEU A 115 -1.15 8.98 17.17
CA LEU A 115 -0.69 10.12 16.37
C LEU A 115 -1.51 11.37 16.74
N ASP A 116 -0.91 12.55 16.56
CA ASP A 116 -1.66 13.79 16.67
C ASP A 116 -2.75 13.86 15.59
N LEU A 117 -3.81 14.62 15.89
CA LEU A 117 -5.00 14.68 15.03
C LEU A 117 -4.69 15.20 13.62
N LYS A 118 -3.79 16.15 13.49
CA LYS A 118 -3.41 16.73 12.20
C LYS A 118 -2.70 15.69 11.32
N THR A 119 -1.72 14.99 11.87
CA THR A 119 -1.00 13.92 11.17
C THR A 119 -1.93 12.78 10.80
N ALA A 120 -2.78 12.33 11.73
CA ALA A 120 -3.75 11.26 11.43
C ALA A 120 -4.71 11.66 10.31
N ALA A 121 -5.30 12.86 10.36
CA ALA A 121 -6.21 13.36 9.32
C ALA A 121 -5.51 13.48 7.95
N PHE A 122 -4.27 13.94 7.92
CA PHE A 122 -3.45 14.00 6.71
C PHE A 122 -3.28 12.60 6.09
N LEU A 123 -2.87 11.61 6.88
CA LEU A 123 -2.64 10.25 6.40
C LEU A 123 -3.95 9.56 5.95
N GLN A 124 -5.05 9.80 6.64
CA GLN A 124 -6.38 9.34 6.24
C GLN A 124 -6.78 9.87 4.86
N SER A 125 -6.57 11.16 4.62
CA SER A 125 -6.87 11.80 3.33
C SER A 125 -5.98 11.26 2.21
N VAL A 126 -4.68 11.11 2.46
CA VAL A 126 -3.75 10.52 1.48
C VAL A 126 -4.15 9.10 1.12
N ALA A 127 -4.51 8.28 2.11
CA ALA A 127 -4.97 6.91 1.87
C ALA A 127 -6.22 6.88 0.99
N ALA A 128 -7.24 7.66 1.33
CA ALA A 128 -8.48 7.73 0.58
C ALA A 128 -8.26 8.18 -0.88
N GLU A 129 -7.49 9.25 -1.08
CA GLU A 129 -7.18 9.75 -2.41
C GLU A 129 -6.35 8.76 -3.25
N THR A 130 -5.38 8.08 -2.63
CA THR A 130 -4.54 7.10 -3.32
C THR A 130 -5.38 5.91 -3.80
N VAL A 131 -6.24 5.39 -2.93
CA VAL A 131 -7.13 4.26 -3.27
C VAL A 131 -8.13 4.67 -4.35
N ALA A 132 -8.75 5.84 -4.22
CA ALA A 132 -9.66 6.35 -5.24
C ALA A 132 -9.00 6.48 -6.61
N ARG A 133 -7.80 7.04 -6.67
CA ARG A 133 -7.02 7.18 -7.90
C ARG A 133 -6.60 5.84 -8.48
N TYR A 134 -6.12 4.94 -7.65
CA TYR A 134 -5.64 3.61 -8.08
C TYR A 134 -6.74 2.78 -8.73
N PHE A 135 -7.95 2.81 -8.16
CA PHE A 135 -9.10 2.06 -8.70
C PHE A 135 -9.98 2.86 -9.68
N GLY A 136 -9.65 4.12 -10.00
CA GLY A 136 -10.41 4.95 -10.92
C GLY A 136 -11.79 5.36 -10.37
N ARG A 137 -11.86 5.67 -9.08
CA ARG A 137 -13.10 6.05 -8.38
C ARG A 137 -13.05 7.51 -7.95
#